data_ed084ce3cdea755e98b2951c01de70fe
#
_entry.id   ed084ce3cdea755e98b2951c01de70fe
#
_cell.length_a   1.000
_cell.length_b   1.000
_cell.length_c   1.000
_cell.angle_alpha   90.00
_cell.angle_beta   90.00
_cell.angle_gamma   90.00
#
_symmetry.space_group_name_H-M   'P 1'
#
loop_
_entity.id
_entity.type
_entity.pdbx_description
1 polymer ?
#
loop_
_entity_poly.entity_id
_entity_poly.type
_entity_poly.pdbx_seq_one_letter_code
_entity_poly.pdbx_strand_id
1 'polypeptide(L)'
;MNNYKINKNYEKEILVKTLENFDKIGEYVVEPGRNEIKRVVIDEKNFCKTLNIKKFKKPNFISNVIYKYIKGSKAKRSFEYAKRLLKKKIGTPEPIAYFDKFGKDERDYYISEDLKYDFTCREIFWPEDYEKVKEENWYKKIEEKREKVIRQFAKFSYELHEKGIYFEDYSPGNVLIIEKSKNYEFYLVDLNRMKFDVKMSIKSRMKNVSRMMEDENLAKIFCNEYAKYCKLSEKIIYKNLNKFIKKHKNYVFIMDLTRPVRRAFKKKK
;
A
#
# COMPACT_ATOMS: atom_id res chain seq x y z
N MET A 1 -10.23 11.44 26.23
CA MET A 1 -11.12 11.39 25.04
C MET A 1 -10.36 10.73 23.91
N ASN A 2 -10.93 9.69 23.32
CA ASN A 2 -10.32 9.05 22.17
C ASN A 2 -10.37 10.02 20.98
N ASN A 3 -9.21 10.28 20.35
CA ASN A 3 -9.15 11.12 19.17
C ASN A 3 -9.65 10.30 17.96
N TYR A 4 -10.69 10.76 17.28
CA TYR A 4 -11.27 10.09 16.12
C TYR A 4 -11.76 11.11 15.10
N LYS A 5 -11.96 10.65 13.86
CA LYS A 5 -12.63 11.39 12.80
C LYS A 5 -13.41 10.42 11.94
N ILE A 6 -14.62 10.80 11.59
CA ILE A 6 -15.55 9.99 10.81
C ILE A 6 -15.98 10.83 9.60
N ASN A 7 -16.09 10.19 8.44
CA ASN A 7 -16.68 10.80 7.26
C ASN A 7 -18.20 11.00 7.53
N LYS A 8 -18.72 12.18 7.18
CA LYS A 8 -20.08 12.63 7.45
C LYS A 8 -21.20 11.70 6.98
N ASN A 9 -20.89 10.79 6.06
CA ASN A 9 -21.86 9.82 5.51
C ASN A 9 -22.01 8.56 6.37
N TYR A 10 -21.35 8.50 7.54
CA TYR A 10 -21.33 7.31 8.39
C TYR A 10 -21.71 7.65 9.83
N GLU A 11 -22.55 6.81 10.43
CA GLU A 11 -22.98 6.97 11.81
C GLU A 11 -21.90 6.45 12.78
N LYS A 12 -21.63 7.23 13.81
CA LYS A 12 -20.61 6.91 14.82
C LYS A 12 -20.94 5.66 15.58
N GLU A 13 -22.19 5.51 15.97
CA GLU A 13 -22.72 4.42 16.80
C GLU A 13 -22.50 3.07 16.13
N ILE A 14 -22.74 2.98 14.82
CA ILE A 14 -22.52 1.77 14.02
C ILE A 14 -21.03 1.40 14.01
N LEU A 15 -20.15 2.38 13.77
CA LEU A 15 -18.71 2.13 13.71
C LEU A 15 -18.15 1.75 15.08
N VAL A 16 -18.60 2.37 16.16
CA VAL A 16 -18.20 2.04 17.54
C VAL A 16 -18.60 0.61 17.86
N LYS A 17 -19.86 0.24 17.65
CA LYS A 17 -20.38 -1.12 17.85
C LYS A 17 -19.60 -2.17 17.04
N THR A 18 -19.24 -1.82 15.79
CA THR A 18 -18.40 -2.66 14.94
C THR A 18 -17.02 -2.88 15.54
N LEU A 19 -16.36 -1.82 16.02
CA LEU A 19 -15.04 -1.93 16.63
C LEU A 19 -15.05 -2.66 17.98
N GLU A 20 -16.08 -2.51 18.79
CA GLU A 20 -16.26 -3.25 20.05
C GLU A 20 -16.36 -4.77 19.81
N ASN A 21 -16.91 -5.15 18.67
CA ASN A 21 -17.06 -6.55 18.25
C ASN A 21 -15.96 -7.02 17.28
N PHE A 22 -14.93 -6.21 16.99
CA PHE A 22 -13.93 -6.48 15.96
C PHE A 22 -13.31 -7.88 16.01
N ASP A 23 -13.03 -8.39 17.22
CA ASP A 23 -12.38 -9.70 17.36
C ASP A 23 -13.33 -10.88 17.02
N LYS A 24 -14.65 -10.65 17.09
CA LYS A 24 -15.71 -11.66 16.88
C LYS A 24 -16.33 -11.66 15.48
N ILE A 25 -16.15 -10.58 14.71
CA ILE A 25 -16.82 -10.38 13.42
C ILE A 25 -15.83 -10.27 12.26
N GLY A 26 -16.34 -10.50 11.06
CA GLY A 26 -15.60 -10.31 9.81
C GLY A 26 -14.56 -11.38 9.51
N GLU A 27 -14.01 -11.30 8.33
CA GLU A 27 -13.01 -12.23 7.80
C GLU A 27 -11.64 -11.56 7.73
N TYR A 28 -10.59 -12.28 8.08
CA TYR A 28 -9.23 -11.77 7.91
C TYR A 28 -8.88 -11.66 6.42
N VAL A 29 -8.43 -10.48 6.00
CA VAL A 29 -7.88 -10.25 4.66
C VAL A 29 -6.43 -10.72 4.59
N VAL A 30 -5.72 -10.63 5.72
CA VAL A 30 -4.33 -11.09 5.88
C VAL A 30 -4.26 -11.80 7.22
N GLU A 31 -3.57 -12.95 7.26
CA GLU A 31 -3.31 -13.70 8.49
C GLU A 31 -2.83 -12.79 9.64
N PRO A 32 -3.32 -13.01 10.85
CA PRO A 32 -2.96 -12.22 12.01
C PRO A 32 -1.45 -12.18 12.24
N GLY A 33 -0.90 -10.99 12.26
CA GLY A 33 0.54 -10.81 12.45
C GLY A 33 0.86 -9.50 13.17
N ARG A 34 1.60 -8.63 12.47
CA ARG A 34 1.98 -7.31 13.03
C ARG A 34 0.80 -6.34 13.10
N ASN A 35 -0.09 -6.38 12.12
CA ASN A 35 -1.36 -5.64 12.08
C ASN A 35 -2.44 -6.66 11.70
N GLU A 36 -3.66 -6.36 12.07
CA GLU A 36 -4.83 -7.16 11.73
C GLU A 36 -5.67 -6.38 10.73
N ILE A 37 -6.07 -7.03 9.65
CA ILE A 37 -6.94 -6.43 8.63
C ILE A 37 -8.11 -7.36 8.44
N LYS A 38 -9.31 -6.85 8.68
CA LYS A 38 -10.54 -7.59 8.48
C LYS A 38 -11.46 -6.90 7.47
N ARG A 39 -12.14 -7.72 6.70
CA ARG A 39 -13.33 -7.34 5.94
C ARG A 39 -14.54 -7.58 6.81
N VAL A 40 -15.37 -6.55 7.01
CA VAL A 40 -16.56 -6.61 7.85
C VAL A 40 -17.75 -6.11 7.05
N VAL A 41 -18.79 -6.93 6.94
CA VAL A 41 -20.07 -6.52 6.34
C VAL A 41 -20.90 -5.88 7.44
N ILE A 42 -21.37 -4.68 7.20
CA ILE A 42 -22.37 -3.99 8.03
C ILE A 42 -23.68 -4.00 7.27
N ASP A 43 -24.69 -4.59 7.86
CA ASP A 43 -26.04 -4.61 7.35
C ASP A 43 -27.01 -4.14 8.46
N GLU A 44 -27.18 -2.82 8.56
CA GLU A 44 -28.07 -2.20 9.54
C GLU A 44 -28.93 -1.11 8.85
N LYS A 45 -30.28 -1.19 9.01
CA LYS A 45 -31.25 -0.13 8.69
C LYS A 45 -30.99 0.64 7.38
N ASN A 46 -31.00 -0.02 6.24
CA ASN A 46 -30.73 0.57 4.91
C ASN A 46 -29.24 0.90 4.63
N PHE A 47 -28.32 0.45 5.47
CA PHE A 47 -26.88 0.63 5.29
C PHE A 47 -26.23 -0.75 5.15
N CYS A 48 -26.07 -1.22 3.91
CA CYS A 48 -25.31 -2.44 3.61
C CYS A 48 -23.99 -2.04 2.95
N LYS A 49 -22.90 -2.15 3.70
CA LYS A 49 -21.56 -1.86 3.20
C LYS A 49 -20.53 -2.82 3.73
N THR A 50 -19.57 -3.15 2.89
CA THR A 50 -18.38 -3.90 3.31
C THR A 50 -17.25 -2.93 3.65
N LEU A 51 -16.75 -3.05 4.87
CA LEU A 51 -15.67 -2.24 5.39
C LEU A 51 -14.36 -3.02 5.43
N ASN A 52 -13.27 -2.34 5.16
CA ASN A 52 -11.92 -2.82 5.42
C ASN A 52 -11.41 -2.13 6.70
N ILE A 53 -11.18 -2.89 7.75
CA ILE A 53 -10.80 -2.39 9.06
C ILE A 53 -9.38 -2.86 9.38
N LYS A 54 -8.47 -1.92 9.55
CA LYS A 54 -7.07 -2.15 9.93
C LYS A 54 -6.83 -1.78 11.39
N LYS A 55 -6.57 -2.79 12.24
CA LYS A 55 -6.17 -2.64 13.64
C LYS A 55 -4.64 -2.61 13.71
N PHE A 56 -4.06 -1.52 14.17
CA PHE A 56 -2.62 -1.35 14.24
C PHE A 56 -2.03 -1.96 15.51
N LYS A 57 -0.86 -2.57 15.41
CA LYS A 57 -0.08 -2.97 16.59
C LYS A 57 0.32 -1.75 17.41
N LYS A 58 0.24 -1.85 18.74
CA LYS A 58 0.75 -0.82 19.65
C LYS A 58 2.20 -0.46 19.28
N PRO A 59 2.53 0.82 19.14
CA PRO A 59 3.91 1.23 18.91
C PRO A 59 4.77 0.93 20.15
N ASN A 60 6.03 0.55 19.95
CA ASN A 60 6.99 0.45 21.05
C ASN A 60 7.22 1.83 21.68
N PHE A 61 7.56 1.88 22.98
CA PHE A 61 7.67 3.11 23.78
C PHE A 61 8.48 4.23 23.10
N ILE A 62 9.63 3.92 22.49
CA ILE A 62 10.49 4.90 21.82
C ILE A 62 9.81 5.48 20.56
N SER A 63 9.10 4.64 19.79
CA SER A 63 8.33 5.12 18.64
C SER A 63 7.14 5.98 19.06
N ASN A 64 6.59 5.74 20.24
CA ASN A 64 5.40 6.43 20.75
C ASN A 64 5.66 7.92 21.00
N VAL A 65 6.84 8.26 21.54
CA VAL A 65 7.21 9.66 21.85
C VAL A 65 7.36 10.48 20.57
N ILE A 66 8.08 9.98 19.56
CA ILE A 66 8.32 10.69 18.29
C ILE A 66 7.03 10.84 17.46
N TYR A 67 6.19 9.80 17.43
CA TYR A 67 4.95 9.83 16.63
C TYR A 67 3.82 10.61 17.30
N LYS A 68 3.75 10.60 18.64
CA LYS A 68 2.69 11.26 19.40
C LYS A 68 2.71 12.79 19.26
N TYR A 69 3.91 13.39 19.18
CA TYR A 69 4.06 14.84 19.18
C TYR A 69 4.24 15.46 17.78
N ILE A 70 4.64 14.71 16.75
CA ILE A 70 5.01 15.32 15.46
C ILE A 70 4.09 14.88 14.29
N LYS A 71 3.63 13.62 14.24
CA LYS A 71 2.96 13.08 13.04
C LYS A 71 1.58 12.45 13.26
N GLY A 72 1.11 12.33 14.48
CA GLY A 72 -0.12 11.61 14.82
C GLY A 72 -0.02 10.08 14.65
N SER A 73 -1.09 9.34 14.97
CA SER A 73 -1.15 7.89 14.86
C SER A 73 -1.02 7.40 13.42
N LYS A 74 -0.76 6.10 13.24
CA LYS A 74 -0.77 5.49 11.90
C LYS A 74 -2.17 5.51 11.30
N ALA A 75 -3.21 5.31 12.12
CA ALA A 75 -4.60 5.33 11.71
C ALA A 75 -5.00 6.72 11.20
N LYS A 76 -4.71 7.77 11.95
CA LYS A 76 -4.92 9.16 11.56
C LYS A 76 -4.21 9.49 10.24
N ARG A 77 -2.92 9.12 10.12
CA ARG A 77 -2.17 9.36 8.86
C ARG A 77 -2.78 8.63 7.68
N SER A 78 -3.18 7.36 7.84
CA SER A 78 -3.84 6.61 6.76
C SER A 78 -5.09 7.34 6.28
N PHE A 79 -5.93 7.79 7.20
CA PHE A 79 -7.15 8.54 6.89
C PHE A 79 -6.87 9.87 6.19
N GLU A 80 -5.99 10.70 6.75
CA GLU A 80 -5.70 12.03 6.18
C GLU A 80 -4.96 11.91 4.83
N TYR A 81 -4.10 10.92 4.66
CA TYR A 81 -3.40 10.70 3.40
C TYR A 81 -4.33 10.14 2.31
N ALA A 82 -5.27 9.26 2.66
CA ALA A 82 -6.31 8.83 1.73
C ALA A 82 -7.12 10.02 1.22
N LYS A 83 -7.57 10.91 2.10
CA LYS A 83 -8.28 12.15 1.69
C LYS A 83 -7.44 13.03 0.78
N ARG A 84 -6.13 13.16 1.06
CA ARG A 84 -5.22 13.95 0.20
C ARG A 84 -5.01 13.31 -1.17
N LEU A 85 -4.91 11.97 -1.25
CA LEU A 85 -4.81 11.23 -2.50
C LEU A 85 -6.04 11.45 -3.36
N LEU A 86 -7.25 11.24 -2.80
CA LEU A 86 -8.51 11.45 -3.51
C LEU A 86 -8.66 12.89 -4.01
N LYS A 87 -8.33 13.88 -3.18
CA LYS A 87 -8.30 15.29 -3.61
C LYS A 87 -7.35 15.54 -4.78
N LYS A 88 -6.24 14.82 -4.83
CA LYS A 88 -5.26 14.87 -5.93
C LYS A 88 -5.62 13.91 -7.09
N LYS A 89 -6.80 13.29 -7.08
CA LYS A 89 -7.25 12.31 -8.09
C LYS A 89 -6.26 11.16 -8.26
N ILE A 90 -5.80 10.60 -7.15
CA ILE A 90 -5.04 9.35 -7.07
C ILE A 90 -5.91 8.31 -6.37
N GLY A 91 -6.05 7.13 -6.97
CA GLY A 91 -6.89 6.03 -6.48
C GLY A 91 -6.44 5.52 -5.12
N THR A 92 -7.40 5.39 -4.21
CA THR A 92 -7.29 4.70 -2.92
C THR A 92 -8.71 4.39 -2.43
N PRO A 93 -8.93 3.34 -1.61
CA PRO A 93 -10.23 3.11 -1.00
C PRO A 93 -10.72 4.34 -0.23
N GLU A 94 -12.03 4.62 -0.30
CA GLU A 94 -12.64 5.77 0.39
C GLU A 94 -12.40 5.68 1.92
N PRO A 95 -11.79 6.67 2.55
CA PRO A 95 -11.56 6.67 3.99
C PRO A 95 -12.85 6.98 4.74
N ILE A 96 -13.24 6.08 5.64
CA ILE A 96 -14.46 6.19 6.44
C ILE A 96 -14.18 6.81 7.79
N ALA A 97 -13.21 6.25 8.54
CA ALA A 97 -12.90 6.76 9.87
C ALA A 97 -11.48 6.36 10.33
N TYR A 98 -11.02 7.07 11.36
CA TYR A 98 -9.97 6.56 12.23
C TYR A 98 -10.37 6.74 13.70
N PHE A 99 -9.87 5.84 14.54
CA PHE A 99 -10.00 5.91 15.99
C PHE A 99 -8.62 5.66 16.60
N ASP A 100 -8.17 6.59 17.43
CA ASP A 100 -6.90 6.46 18.17
C ASP A 100 -7.20 5.96 19.58
N LYS A 101 -6.43 4.96 20.05
CA LYS A 101 -6.53 4.39 21.39
C LYS A 101 -7.95 3.93 21.77
N PHE A 102 -8.60 3.25 20.85
CA PHE A 102 -9.95 2.73 21.06
C PHE A 102 -9.94 1.47 21.93
N GLY A 103 -10.98 1.35 22.79
CA GLY A 103 -11.23 0.21 23.67
C GLY A 103 -10.21 0.06 24.82
N LYS A 104 -10.35 -1.02 25.61
CA LYS A 104 -9.47 -1.32 26.76
C LYS A 104 -8.01 -1.52 26.34
N ASP A 105 -7.80 -2.05 25.15
CA ASP A 105 -6.47 -2.31 24.60
C ASP A 105 -5.80 -1.09 24.00
N GLU A 106 -6.46 0.07 23.97
CA GLU A 106 -5.93 1.32 23.41
C GLU A 106 -5.31 1.13 22.01
N ARG A 107 -6.01 0.45 21.11
CA ARG A 107 -5.53 0.20 19.74
C ARG A 107 -5.99 1.30 18.78
N ASP A 108 -5.18 1.55 17.77
CA ASP A 108 -5.53 2.47 16.69
C ASP A 108 -6.20 1.69 15.56
N TYR A 109 -7.32 2.24 15.05
CA TYR A 109 -8.08 1.66 13.93
C TYR A 109 -8.20 2.64 12.78
N TYR A 110 -7.99 2.14 11.57
CA TYR A 110 -8.32 2.84 10.34
C TYR A 110 -9.38 2.04 9.59
N ILE A 111 -10.43 2.71 9.15
CA ILE A 111 -11.56 2.14 8.45
C ILE A 111 -11.66 2.78 7.06
N SER A 112 -11.74 1.97 6.03
CA SER A 112 -12.04 2.37 4.66
C SER A 112 -13.16 1.52 4.08
N GLU A 113 -13.74 1.93 2.97
CA GLU A 113 -14.54 1.01 2.16
C GLU A 113 -13.67 -0.17 1.70
N ASP A 114 -14.29 -1.36 1.61
CA ASP A 114 -13.62 -2.51 1.02
C ASP A 114 -13.64 -2.37 -0.50
N LEU A 115 -12.47 -2.29 -1.11
CA LEU A 115 -12.34 -2.18 -2.55
C LEU A 115 -12.22 -3.58 -3.15
N LYS A 116 -13.16 -3.96 -3.99
CA LYS A 116 -13.02 -5.14 -4.84
C LYS A 116 -11.98 -4.85 -5.93
N TYR A 117 -10.98 -5.68 -6.04
CA TYR A 117 -9.91 -5.58 -7.03
C TYR A 117 -9.66 -6.93 -7.69
N ASP A 118 -9.08 -6.93 -8.87
CA ASP A 118 -8.83 -8.16 -9.63
C ASP A 118 -7.49 -8.79 -9.26
N PHE A 119 -6.45 -7.98 -9.08
CA PHE A 119 -5.10 -8.42 -8.67
C PHE A 119 -4.30 -7.25 -8.08
N THR A 120 -3.11 -7.53 -7.59
CA THR A 120 -2.17 -6.51 -7.11
C THR A 120 -0.99 -6.37 -8.06
N CYS A 121 -0.17 -5.35 -7.88
CA CYS A 121 1.08 -5.27 -8.62
C CYS A 121 2.04 -6.44 -8.30
N ARG A 122 1.80 -7.23 -7.24
CA ARG A 122 2.64 -8.38 -6.89
C ARG A 122 2.59 -9.43 -8.00
N GLU A 123 1.39 -9.79 -8.46
CA GLU A 123 1.19 -10.76 -9.52
C GLU A 123 1.78 -10.29 -10.86
N ILE A 124 1.92 -8.98 -11.04
CA ILE A 124 2.52 -8.39 -12.24
C ILE A 124 4.05 -8.42 -12.18
N PHE A 125 4.63 -8.00 -11.05
CA PHE A 125 6.07 -7.76 -10.95
C PHE A 125 6.83 -8.90 -10.24
N TRP A 126 6.16 -9.65 -9.37
CA TRP A 126 6.78 -10.63 -8.49
C TRP A 126 5.87 -11.83 -8.29
N PRO A 127 5.65 -12.67 -9.28
CA PRO A 127 4.95 -13.93 -9.05
C PRO A 127 5.77 -14.78 -8.09
N GLU A 128 5.19 -15.08 -6.93
CA GLU A 128 5.79 -16.00 -5.98
C GLU A 128 5.83 -17.40 -6.60
N ASP A 129 6.96 -18.08 -6.47
CA ASP A 129 7.13 -19.45 -7.03
C ASP A 129 6.82 -19.55 -8.54
N TYR A 130 7.36 -18.64 -9.36
CA TYR A 130 7.15 -18.59 -10.81
C TYR A 130 7.09 -19.97 -11.48
N GLU A 131 8.04 -20.86 -11.16
CA GLU A 131 8.10 -22.19 -11.73
C GLU A 131 6.89 -23.08 -11.36
N LYS A 132 6.24 -22.81 -10.24
CA LYS A 132 5.04 -23.54 -9.78
C LYS A 132 3.75 -23.01 -10.40
N VAL A 133 3.71 -21.73 -10.74
CA VAL A 133 2.47 -21.05 -11.18
C VAL A 133 2.43 -20.75 -12.67
N LYS A 134 3.54 -20.88 -13.40
CA LYS A 134 3.61 -20.54 -14.83
C LYS A 134 2.62 -21.32 -15.71
N GLU A 135 2.23 -22.52 -15.29
CA GLU A 135 1.24 -23.34 -15.98
C GLU A 135 -0.21 -23.06 -15.55
N GLU A 136 -0.39 -22.31 -14.47
CA GLU A 136 -1.71 -21.94 -13.97
C GLU A 136 -2.45 -20.99 -14.93
N ASN A 137 -3.72 -21.25 -15.16
CA ASN A 137 -4.53 -20.45 -16.08
C ASN A 137 -4.59 -18.96 -15.70
N TRP A 138 -4.63 -18.65 -14.41
CA TRP A 138 -4.63 -17.27 -13.93
C TRP A 138 -3.31 -16.57 -14.25
N TYR A 139 -2.19 -17.28 -14.14
CA TYR A 139 -0.87 -16.74 -14.44
C TYR A 139 -0.72 -16.42 -15.94
N LYS A 140 -1.13 -17.36 -16.81
CA LYS A 140 -1.13 -17.16 -18.27
C LYS A 140 -1.95 -15.93 -18.67
N LYS A 141 -3.14 -15.76 -18.07
CA LYS A 141 -3.99 -14.57 -18.29
C LYS A 141 -3.32 -13.27 -17.84
N ILE A 142 -2.55 -13.29 -16.75
CA ILE A 142 -1.79 -12.13 -16.30
C ILE A 142 -0.61 -11.86 -17.24
N GLU A 143 0.09 -12.90 -17.70
CA GLU A 143 1.23 -12.75 -18.61
C GLU A 143 0.86 -12.08 -19.93
N GLU A 144 -0.27 -12.47 -20.52
CA GLU A 144 -0.81 -11.87 -21.75
C GLU A 144 -1.02 -10.35 -21.63
N LYS A 145 -1.38 -9.86 -20.47
CA LYS A 145 -1.67 -8.44 -20.23
C LYS A 145 -0.56 -7.68 -19.48
N ARG A 146 0.49 -8.38 -19.02
CA ARG A 146 1.55 -7.84 -18.15
C ARG A 146 2.20 -6.59 -18.70
N GLU A 147 2.64 -6.60 -19.96
CA GLU A 147 3.27 -5.43 -20.57
C GLU A 147 2.34 -4.21 -20.57
N LYS A 148 1.07 -4.40 -20.92
CA LYS A 148 0.08 -3.33 -20.94
C LYS A 148 -0.15 -2.74 -19.54
N VAL A 149 -0.21 -3.60 -18.52
CA VAL A 149 -0.34 -3.17 -17.12
C VAL A 149 0.88 -2.36 -16.70
N ILE A 150 2.10 -2.83 -17.01
CA ILE A 150 3.35 -2.13 -16.67
C ILE A 150 3.41 -0.75 -17.32
N ARG A 151 3.03 -0.63 -18.60
CA ARG A 151 2.98 0.66 -19.29
C ARG A 151 2.01 1.62 -18.63
N GLN A 152 0.81 1.17 -18.29
CA GLN A 152 -0.16 2.02 -17.59
C GLN A 152 0.26 2.33 -16.16
N PHE A 153 0.92 1.40 -15.47
CA PHE A 153 1.53 1.66 -14.16
C PHE A 153 2.68 2.69 -14.23
N ALA A 154 3.45 2.70 -15.30
CA ALA A 154 4.48 3.72 -15.52
C ALA A 154 3.87 5.12 -15.65
N LYS A 155 2.77 5.25 -16.40
CA LYS A 155 2.00 6.49 -16.49
C LYS A 155 1.45 6.91 -15.12
N PHE A 156 0.81 5.99 -14.39
CA PHE A 156 0.30 6.23 -13.05
C PHE A 156 1.40 6.70 -12.09
N SER A 157 2.57 6.04 -12.12
CA SER A 157 3.71 6.43 -11.30
C SER A 157 4.26 7.81 -11.67
N TYR A 158 4.26 8.15 -12.96
CA TYR A 158 4.64 9.49 -13.42
C TYR A 158 3.67 10.55 -12.85
N GLU A 159 2.36 10.33 -12.99
CA GLU A 159 1.33 11.24 -12.47
C GLU A 159 1.40 11.40 -10.95
N LEU A 160 1.66 10.30 -10.21
CA LEU A 160 1.89 10.33 -8.77
C LEU A 160 3.04 11.28 -8.41
N HIS A 161 4.17 11.15 -9.13
CA HIS A 161 5.36 11.97 -8.91
C HIS A 161 5.16 13.44 -9.31
N GLU A 162 4.46 13.72 -10.42
CA GLU A 162 4.12 15.09 -10.84
C GLU A 162 3.23 15.79 -9.81
N LYS A 163 2.31 15.05 -9.16
CA LYS A 163 1.48 15.59 -8.07
C LYS A 163 2.24 15.75 -6.76
N GLY A 164 3.56 15.54 -6.77
CA GLY A 164 4.45 15.71 -5.62
C GLY A 164 4.25 14.66 -4.53
N ILE A 165 3.82 13.45 -4.87
CA ILE A 165 3.54 12.38 -3.91
C ILE A 165 4.70 11.38 -3.90
N TYR A 166 5.36 11.24 -2.73
CA TYR A 166 6.40 10.24 -2.49
C TYR A 166 5.85 9.18 -1.53
N PHE A 167 5.61 7.97 -2.01
CA PHE A 167 5.10 6.87 -1.21
C PHE A 167 6.28 6.05 -0.67
N GLU A 168 6.61 6.17 0.63
CA GLU A 168 7.78 5.50 1.21
C GLU A 168 7.68 3.96 1.17
N ASP A 169 6.47 3.41 1.24
CA ASP A 169 6.21 1.97 1.14
C ASP A 169 5.65 1.56 -0.25
N TYR A 170 6.12 2.23 -1.31
CA TYR A 170 5.73 1.91 -2.68
C TYR A 170 6.29 0.55 -3.09
N SER A 171 5.48 -0.48 -2.89
CA SER A 171 5.82 -1.89 -3.12
C SER A 171 4.64 -2.61 -3.78
N PRO A 172 4.87 -3.74 -4.47
CA PRO A 172 3.85 -4.40 -5.29
C PRO A 172 2.56 -4.75 -4.55
N GLY A 173 2.65 -5.22 -3.31
CA GLY A 173 1.47 -5.57 -2.51
C GLY A 173 0.65 -4.37 -2.01
N ASN A 174 1.16 -3.14 -2.17
CA ASN A 174 0.48 -1.92 -1.74
C ASN A 174 -0.21 -1.17 -2.90
N VAL A 175 -0.31 -1.81 -4.07
CA VAL A 175 -1.02 -1.29 -5.24
C VAL A 175 -2.01 -2.33 -5.73
N LEU A 176 -3.29 -2.04 -5.53
CA LEU A 176 -4.40 -2.86 -6.03
C LEU A 176 -4.74 -2.42 -7.47
N ILE A 177 -5.17 -3.36 -8.29
CA ILE A 177 -5.48 -3.13 -9.71
C ILE A 177 -6.89 -3.60 -9.99
N ILE A 178 -7.67 -2.71 -10.61
CA ILE A 178 -8.99 -3.02 -11.15
C ILE A 178 -8.88 -3.02 -12.67
N GLU A 179 -9.27 -4.13 -13.28
CA GLU A 179 -9.34 -4.27 -14.74
C GLU A 179 -10.63 -3.64 -15.27
N LYS A 180 -10.51 -2.72 -16.20
CA LYS A 180 -11.61 -2.16 -16.96
C LYS A 180 -11.49 -2.62 -18.41
N SER A 181 -12.55 -2.53 -19.19
CA SER A 181 -12.61 -3.04 -20.58
C SER A 181 -11.37 -2.70 -21.42
N LYS A 182 -10.79 -1.53 -21.27
CA LYS A 182 -9.62 -1.08 -22.04
C LYS A 182 -8.42 -0.62 -21.21
N ASN A 183 -8.58 -0.41 -19.90
CA ASN A 183 -7.60 0.22 -19.04
C ASN A 183 -7.52 -0.48 -17.68
N TYR A 184 -6.47 -0.13 -16.92
CA TYR A 184 -6.28 -0.55 -15.54
C TYR A 184 -6.33 0.67 -14.62
N GLU A 185 -7.04 0.54 -13.50
CA GLU A 185 -7.08 1.54 -12.45
C GLU A 185 -6.22 1.06 -11.28
N PHE A 186 -5.40 1.96 -10.75
CA PHE A 186 -4.45 1.67 -9.67
C PHE A 186 -4.89 2.36 -8.39
N TYR A 187 -4.94 1.60 -7.29
CA TYR A 187 -5.37 2.07 -5.98
C TYR A 187 -4.28 1.81 -4.94
N LEU A 188 -3.87 2.84 -4.23
CA LEU A 188 -2.84 2.74 -3.20
C LEU A 188 -3.45 2.35 -1.85
N VAL A 189 -2.80 1.42 -1.13
CA VAL A 189 -3.17 0.99 0.23
C VAL A 189 -1.96 1.03 1.16
N ASP A 190 -2.18 0.86 2.47
CA ASP A 190 -1.15 1.00 3.52
C ASP A 190 -0.45 2.37 3.55
N LEU A 191 -1.25 3.42 3.54
CA LEU A 191 -0.88 4.81 3.26
C LEU A 191 -0.09 5.52 4.38
N ASN A 192 0.14 4.91 5.53
CA ASN A 192 0.66 5.60 6.73
C ASN A 192 2.07 6.20 6.59
N ARG A 193 2.74 6.02 5.44
CA ARG A 193 4.09 6.48 5.14
C ARG A 193 4.17 7.17 3.78
N MET A 194 3.70 8.39 3.71
CA MET A 194 3.72 9.21 2.50
C MET A 194 4.27 10.60 2.78
N LYS A 195 4.81 11.23 1.73
CA LYS A 195 5.15 12.65 1.70
C LYS A 195 4.42 13.28 0.53
N PHE A 196 3.91 14.48 0.75
CA PHE A 196 3.15 15.24 -0.23
C PHE A 196 3.83 16.58 -0.53
N ASP A 197 3.54 17.11 -1.70
CA ASP A 197 4.03 18.39 -2.17
C ASP A 197 5.57 18.45 -2.21
N VAL A 198 6.18 17.29 -2.57
CA VAL A 198 7.63 17.11 -2.67
C VAL A 198 8.09 17.33 -4.11
N LYS A 199 9.03 18.25 -4.31
CA LYS A 199 9.75 18.35 -5.59
C LYS A 199 10.71 17.16 -5.72
N MET A 200 10.53 16.33 -6.75
CA MET A 200 11.33 15.11 -6.92
C MET A 200 12.18 15.17 -8.19
N SER A 201 13.49 15.00 -8.03
CA SER A 201 14.41 14.73 -9.14
C SER A 201 14.12 13.34 -9.74
N ILE A 202 14.55 13.09 -10.97
CA ILE A 202 14.42 11.77 -11.60
C ILE A 202 15.05 10.67 -10.74
N LYS A 203 16.18 10.94 -10.09
CA LYS A 203 16.84 10.03 -9.15
C LYS A 203 15.93 9.67 -7.97
N SER A 204 15.21 10.65 -7.41
CA SER A 204 14.26 10.42 -6.31
C SER A 204 13.05 9.61 -6.75
N ARG A 205 12.52 9.89 -7.95
CA ARG A 205 11.39 9.16 -8.56
C ARG A 205 11.76 7.70 -8.80
N MET A 206 12.92 7.43 -9.38
CA MET A 206 13.40 6.06 -9.63
C MET A 206 13.72 5.31 -8.34
N LYS A 207 14.21 5.98 -7.31
CA LYS A 207 14.33 5.41 -5.97
C LYS A 207 12.95 5.01 -5.41
N ASN A 208 11.93 5.81 -5.65
CA ASN A 208 10.58 5.54 -5.14
C ASN A 208 9.98 4.27 -5.73
N VAL A 209 10.10 4.05 -7.04
CA VAL A 209 9.55 2.87 -7.73
C VAL A 209 10.44 1.65 -7.71
N SER A 210 11.71 1.76 -7.29
CA SER A 210 12.69 0.68 -7.41
C SER A 210 12.35 -0.60 -6.65
N ARG A 211 11.43 -0.53 -5.68
CA ARG A 211 10.94 -1.70 -4.92
C ARG A 211 9.78 -2.42 -5.61
N MET A 212 9.28 -1.86 -6.73
CA MET A 212 8.16 -2.45 -7.46
C MET A 212 8.60 -3.62 -8.33
N MET A 213 9.83 -3.61 -8.83
CA MET A 213 10.29 -4.59 -9.82
C MET A 213 11.75 -4.99 -9.60
N GLU A 214 12.04 -6.25 -9.85
CA GLU A 214 13.40 -6.79 -9.80
C GLU A 214 13.88 -7.31 -11.16
N ASP A 215 12.95 -7.67 -12.03
CA ASP A 215 13.24 -8.15 -13.38
C ASP A 215 13.69 -7.00 -14.30
N GLU A 216 14.78 -7.21 -15.03
CA GLU A 216 15.36 -6.19 -15.90
C GLU A 216 14.50 -5.88 -17.12
N ASN A 217 13.77 -6.87 -17.67
CA ASN A 217 12.93 -6.67 -18.84
C ASN A 217 11.69 -5.84 -18.45
N LEU A 218 11.07 -6.16 -17.33
CA LEU A 218 9.95 -5.37 -16.80
C LEU A 218 10.39 -3.94 -16.47
N ALA A 219 11.59 -3.77 -15.92
CA ALA A 219 12.16 -2.45 -15.65
C ALA A 219 12.41 -1.65 -16.95
N LYS A 220 12.84 -2.29 -18.03
CA LYS A 220 12.99 -1.63 -19.34
C LYS A 220 11.64 -1.19 -19.91
N ILE A 221 10.60 -2.04 -19.87
CA ILE A 221 9.25 -1.70 -20.30
C ILE A 221 8.74 -0.48 -19.54
N PHE A 222 8.89 -0.50 -18.22
CA PHE A 222 8.51 0.64 -17.35
C PHE A 222 9.26 1.92 -17.74
N CYS A 223 10.58 1.85 -17.90
CA CYS A 223 11.42 3.02 -18.24
C CYS A 223 11.09 3.58 -19.62
N ASN A 224 10.88 2.72 -20.62
CA ASN A 224 10.46 3.11 -21.95
C ASN A 224 9.18 3.93 -21.92
N GLU A 225 8.18 3.46 -21.19
CA GLU A 225 6.91 4.19 -21.08
C GLU A 225 7.03 5.47 -20.24
N TYR A 226 7.70 5.41 -19.09
CA TYR A 226 7.91 6.56 -18.22
C TYR A 226 8.65 7.71 -18.92
N ALA A 227 9.60 7.37 -19.82
CA ALA A 227 10.38 8.32 -20.60
C ALA A 227 9.51 9.23 -21.49
N LYS A 228 8.44 8.69 -22.05
CA LYS A 228 7.51 9.43 -22.93
C LYS A 228 6.88 10.62 -22.20
N TYR A 229 6.63 10.50 -20.90
CA TYR A 229 5.98 11.55 -20.11
C TYR A 229 6.96 12.57 -19.53
N CYS A 230 8.15 12.13 -19.10
CA CYS A 230 9.10 13.03 -18.43
C CYS A 230 10.09 13.73 -19.37
N LYS A 231 10.00 13.48 -20.68
CA LYS A 231 10.87 14.07 -21.72
C LYS A 231 12.37 13.85 -21.49
N LEU A 232 12.73 12.73 -20.88
CA LEU A 232 14.12 12.30 -20.65
C LEU A 232 14.39 11.01 -21.45
N SER A 233 15.65 10.75 -21.79
CA SER A 233 15.97 9.50 -22.47
C SER A 233 15.75 8.30 -21.55
N GLU A 234 15.23 7.21 -22.12
CA GLU A 234 15.03 5.94 -21.43
C GLU A 234 16.31 5.47 -20.74
N LYS A 235 17.47 5.64 -21.37
CA LYS A 235 18.80 5.28 -20.82
C LYS A 235 19.10 5.96 -19.50
N ILE A 236 18.73 7.24 -19.35
CA ILE A 236 18.92 7.99 -18.09
C ILE A 236 18.00 7.44 -17.01
N ILE A 237 16.73 7.17 -17.34
CA ILE A 237 15.74 6.66 -16.41
C ILE A 237 16.13 5.27 -15.93
N TYR A 238 16.45 4.37 -16.86
CA TYR A 238 16.87 3.00 -16.58
C TYR A 238 18.15 2.96 -15.71
N LYS A 239 19.17 3.75 -16.05
CA LYS A 239 20.40 3.85 -15.24
C LYS A 239 20.10 4.19 -13.78
N ASN A 240 19.20 5.15 -13.54
CA ASN A 240 18.81 5.54 -12.18
C ASN A 240 18.00 4.45 -11.50
N LEU A 241 17.03 3.84 -12.18
CA LEU A 241 16.19 2.78 -11.63
C LEU A 241 17.02 1.55 -11.27
N ASN A 242 17.83 1.04 -12.19
CA ASN A 242 18.65 -0.16 -11.99
C ASN A 242 19.65 -0.01 -10.84
N LYS A 243 20.23 1.19 -10.67
CA LYS A 243 21.07 1.49 -9.49
C LYS A 243 20.35 1.21 -8.18
N PHE A 244 19.07 1.60 -8.06
CA PHE A 244 18.30 1.40 -6.83
C PHE A 244 17.73 -0.01 -6.72
N ILE A 245 17.40 -0.68 -7.81
CA ILE A 245 17.04 -2.09 -7.82
C ILE A 245 18.20 -2.92 -7.26
N LYS A 246 19.42 -2.76 -7.80
CA LYS A 246 20.62 -3.46 -7.32
C LYS A 246 20.89 -3.18 -5.83
N LYS A 247 20.73 -1.92 -5.41
CA LYS A 247 20.89 -1.57 -3.99
C LYS A 247 19.82 -2.25 -3.12
N HIS A 248 18.60 -2.36 -3.58
CA HIS A 248 17.53 -3.05 -2.87
C HIS A 248 17.78 -4.54 -2.77
N LYS A 249 18.16 -5.20 -3.86
CA LYS A 249 18.53 -6.63 -3.88
C LYS A 249 19.67 -6.93 -2.88
N ASN A 250 20.74 -6.12 -2.89
CA ASN A 250 21.83 -6.28 -1.94
C ASN A 250 21.37 -6.10 -0.49
N TYR A 251 20.50 -5.13 -0.23
CA TYR A 251 19.93 -4.94 1.11
C TYR A 251 19.10 -6.15 1.55
N VAL A 252 18.22 -6.67 0.71
CA VAL A 252 17.40 -7.87 1.00
C VAL A 252 18.31 -9.07 1.27
N PHE A 253 19.30 -9.31 0.43
CA PHE A 253 20.28 -10.38 0.61
C PHE A 253 21.00 -10.31 1.97
N ILE A 254 21.52 -9.14 2.36
CA ILE A 254 22.16 -8.94 3.67
C ILE A 254 21.14 -9.17 4.81
N MET A 255 19.91 -8.70 4.65
CA MET A 255 18.87 -8.88 5.66
C MET A 255 18.48 -10.35 5.83
N ASP A 256 18.52 -11.15 4.78
CA ASP A 256 18.23 -12.58 4.84
C ASP A 256 19.40 -13.36 5.47
N LEU A 257 20.63 -13.07 5.10
CA LEU A 257 21.82 -13.63 5.75
C LEU A 257 21.85 -13.37 7.26
N THR A 258 21.44 -12.19 7.69
CA THR A 258 21.45 -11.80 9.12
C THR A 258 20.17 -12.19 9.87
N ARG A 259 19.16 -12.75 9.18
CA ARG A 259 17.86 -13.12 9.79
C ARG A 259 17.99 -14.12 10.94
N PRO A 260 18.78 -15.22 10.85
CA PRO A 260 18.93 -16.16 11.95
C PRO A 260 19.50 -15.52 13.22
N VAL A 261 20.57 -14.72 13.05
CA VAL A 261 21.23 -14.02 14.16
C VAL A 261 20.26 -13.06 14.85
N ARG A 262 19.55 -12.24 14.07
CA ARG A 262 18.56 -11.29 14.61
C ARG A 262 17.37 -11.97 15.30
N ARG A 263 16.95 -13.19 14.86
CA ARG A 263 15.94 -13.98 15.54
C ARG A 263 16.43 -14.52 16.87
N ALA A 264 17.69 -14.98 16.94
CA ALA A 264 18.30 -15.45 18.18
C ALA A 264 18.38 -14.35 19.26
N PHE A 265 18.78 -13.14 18.87
CA PHE A 265 18.80 -11.98 19.79
C PHE A 265 17.42 -11.50 20.25
N LYS A 266 16.36 -11.72 19.46
CA LYS A 266 14.98 -11.38 19.87
C LYS A 266 14.34 -12.40 20.81
N LYS A 267 14.80 -13.64 20.81
CA LYS A 267 14.31 -14.69 21.74
C LYS A 267 14.94 -14.56 23.14
N LYS A 268 16.02 -13.80 23.29
CA LYS A 268 16.71 -13.57 24.58
C LYS A 268 16.25 -12.29 25.31
N LYS A 269 15.28 -11.57 24.78
CA LYS A 269 14.59 -10.43 25.39
C LYS A 269 13.09 -10.75 25.55
#